data_1b11cfbbe99caaba78adc982ecf115a1
#
_entry.id   1b11cfbbe99caaba78adc982ecf115a1
#
_cell.length_a   1.000
_cell.length_b   1.000
_cell.length_c   1.000
_cell.angle_alpha   90.00
_cell.angle_beta   90.00
_cell.angle_gamma   90.00
#
_symmetry.space_group_name_H-M   'P 1'
#
loop_
_entity.id
_entity.type
_entity.pdbx_description
1 polymer ?
#
loop_
_entity_poly.entity_id
_entity_poly.type
_entity_poly.pdbx_seq_one_letter_code
_entity_poly.pdbx_strand_id
1 'polypeptide(L)'
;MSQLPAKQQATVNGVQNLLIANFKQIQSSLPRHMTPERMCRVALNTIRRTPALLECAPETLVAAIVEASSLGLEIDSRGQAYLVPFYNKKTGTKDVQLIPGYKGLADLAHRSGRVASVFAEVVCENDKFRFSLGLEPTLEHTPDLDNRGNMRAVYAVARMKDGEAQFVVMGKSDIEKVKKASKASSSGPWADWEEEMWKKTAIRRLCKMLPLSPEIQRAIAIDELGDAGLPQGLGAEVIDIPTSTPGAAGLNAALADDVTAERDPGRTVVCPNNGQEVSPAIGCAACKDRQDCPVLPIA
;
A
#
# COMPACT_ATOMS: atom_id res chain seq x y z
N MET A 1 -1.35 -25.36 -2.47
CA MET A 1 -2.05 -24.15 -2.95
C MET A 1 -3.26 -24.62 -3.74
N SER A 2 -4.49 -24.28 -3.35
CA SER A 2 -5.68 -24.71 -4.10
C SER A 2 -5.75 -23.92 -5.43
N GLN A 3 -5.86 -24.62 -6.54
CA GLN A 3 -5.99 -24.00 -7.86
C GLN A 3 -7.35 -23.28 -7.92
N LEU A 4 -7.34 -22.06 -8.46
CA LEU A 4 -8.57 -21.30 -8.71
C LEU A 4 -9.45 -22.03 -9.73
N PRO A 5 -10.79 -21.93 -9.63
CA PRO A 5 -11.69 -22.44 -10.66
C PRO A 5 -11.38 -21.88 -12.03
N ALA A 6 -11.58 -22.68 -13.09
CA ALA A 6 -11.19 -22.34 -14.47
C ALA A 6 -11.71 -20.95 -14.94
N LYS A 7 -12.96 -20.59 -14.57
CA LYS A 7 -13.53 -19.27 -14.87
C LYS A 7 -12.77 -18.12 -14.20
N GLN A 8 -12.37 -18.30 -12.95
CA GLN A 8 -11.59 -17.29 -12.21
C GLN A 8 -10.16 -17.19 -12.76
N GLN A 9 -9.56 -18.30 -13.16
CA GLN A 9 -8.26 -18.33 -13.82
C GLN A 9 -8.28 -17.56 -15.14
N ALA A 10 -9.33 -17.72 -15.96
CA ALA A 10 -9.50 -16.95 -17.20
C ALA A 10 -9.59 -15.44 -16.93
N THR A 11 -10.30 -15.03 -15.86
CA THR A 11 -10.39 -13.63 -15.48
C THR A 11 -9.05 -13.08 -14.96
N VAL A 12 -8.28 -13.86 -14.19
CA VAL A 12 -6.92 -13.48 -13.75
C VAL A 12 -6.01 -13.26 -14.96
N ASN A 13 -6.08 -14.15 -15.96
CA ASN A 13 -5.31 -14.01 -17.20
C ASN A 13 -5.74 -12.74 -17.98
N GLY A 14 -7.04 -12.42 -18.01
CA GLY A 14 -7.54 -11.17 -18.57
C GLY A 14 -6.94 -9.94 -17.89
N VAL A 15 -6.95 -9.90 -16.55
CA VAL A 15 -6.32 -8.81 -15.78
C VAL A 15 -4.81 -8.75 -16.02
N GLN A 16 -4.13 -9.88 -16.10
CA GLN A 16 -2.70 -9.92 -16.43
C GLN A 16 -2.43 -9.29 -17.79
N ASN A 17 -3.21 -9.60 -18.82
CA ASN A 17 -3.08 -8.99 -20.14
C ASN A 17 -3.31 -7.48 -20.11
N LEU A 18 -4.28 -7.00 -19.33
CA LEU A 18 -4.50 -5.56 -19.15
C LEU A 18 -3.33 -4.88 -18.44
N LEU A 19 -2.73 -5.50 -17.42
CA LEU A 19 -1.53 -4.97 -16.77
C LEU A 19 -0.34 -4.90 -17.72
N ILE A 20 -0.18 -5.91 -18.59
CA ILE A 20 0.84 -5.92 -19.64
C ILE A 20 0.61 -4.76 -20.62
N ALA A 21 -0.62 -4.57 -21.09
CA ALA A 21 -0.98 -3.48 -22.00
C ALA A 21 -0.69 -2.10 -21.40
N ASN A 22 -0.90 -1.94 -20.09
CA ASN A 22 -0.68 -0.68 -19.36
C ASN A 22 0.70 -0.62 -18.67
N PHE A 23 1.63 -1.52 -18.96
CA PHE A 23 2.91 -1.63 -18.29
C PHE A 23 3.75 -0.34 -18.35
N LYS A 24 3.79 0.32 -19.51
CA LYS A 24 4.50 1.60 -19.69
C LYS A 24 3.91 2.72 -18.83
N GLN A 25 2.59 2.77 -18.70
CA GLN A 25 1.92 3.75 -17.85
C GLN A 25 2.25 3.50 -16.37
N ILE A 26 2.18 2.24 -15.93
CA ILE A 26 2.59 1.85 -14.57
C ILE A 26 4.06 2.25 -14.36
N GLN A 27 4.95 1.92 -15.29
CA GLN A 27 6.38 2.26 -15.19
C GLN A 27 6.64 3.76 -15.08
N SER A 28 5.96 4.58 -15.88
CA SER A 28 6.12 6.04 -15.87
C SER A 28 5.54 6.69 -14.61
N SER A 29 4.56 6.04 -13.96
CA SER A 29 3.93 6.55 -12.74
C SER A 29 4.66 6.17 -11.47
N LEU A 30 5.52 5.14 -11.50
CA LEU A 30 6.18 4.62 -10.30
C LEU A 30 7.30 5.54 -9.80
N PRO A 31 7.40 5.73 -8.47
CA PRO A 31 8.58 6.34 -7.86
C PRO A 31 9.84 5.49 -8.13
N ARG A 32 11.01 6.15 -8.10
CA ARG A 32 12.32 5.52 -8.43
C ARG A 32 12.70 4.29 -7.60
N HIS A 33 12.13 4.15 -6.41
CA HIS A 33 12.42 3.04 -5.49
C HIS A 33 11.56 1.79 -5.74
N MET A 34 10.63 1.83 -6.69
CA MET A 34 9.73 0.72 -7.01
C MET A 34 9.93 0.27 -8.46
N THR A 35 9.80 -1.03 -8.69
CA THR A 35 9.84 -1.59 -10.04
C THR A 35 8.45 -1.98 -10.51
N PRO A 36 8.13 -1.79 -11.81
CA PRO A 36 6.82 -2.11 -12.35
C PRO A 36 6.51 -3.61 -12.28
N GLU A 37 7.53 -4.47 -12.42
CA GLU A 37 7.40 -5.92 -12.32
C GLU A 37 6.94 -6.32 -10.91
N ARG A 38 7.56 -5.73 -9.86
CA ARG A 38 7.18 -5.97 -8.48
C ARG A 38 5.74 -5.51 -8.22
N MET A 39 5.35 -4.31 -8.69
CA MET A 39 3.99 -3.80 -8.53
C MET A 39 2.97 -4.73 -9.17
N CYS A 40 3.18 -5.14 -10.43
CA CYS A 40 2.28 -6.06 -11.13
C CYS A 40 2.18 -7.42 -10.42
N ARG A 41 3.31 -7.96 -9.93
CA ARG A 41 3.34 -9.23 -9.19
C ARG A 41 2.55 -9.15 -7.90
N VAL A 42 2.76 -8.10 -7.10
CA VAL A 42 2.03 -7.86 -5.84
C VAL A 42 0.54 -7.71 -6.11
N ALA A 43 0.15 -6.93 -7.12
CA ALA A 43 -1.24 -6.76 -7.53
C ALA A 43 -1.90 -8.08 -7.92
N LEU A 44 -1.26 -8.89 -8.78
CA LEU A 44 -1.78 -10.19 -9.19
C LEU A 44 -1.93 -11.16 -8.01
N ASN A 45 -0.99 -11.16 -7.07
CA ASN A 45 -1.08 -11.99 -5.87
C ASN A 45 -2.24 -11.57 -4.98
N THR A 46 -2.48 -10.27 -4.83
CA THR A 46 -3.61 -9.73 -4.06
C THR A 46 -4.95 -10.11 -4.72
N ILE A 47 -5.04 -10.01 -6.04
CA ILE A 47 -6.23 -10.40 -6.80
C ILE A 47 -6.53 -11.89 -6.63
N ARG A 48 -5.51 -12.75 -6.71
CA ARG A 48 -5.67 -14.20 -6.50
C ARG A 48 -6.15 -14.54 -5.09
N ARG A 49 -5.74 -13.76 -4.08
CA ARG A 49 -6.16 -13.95 -2.68
C ARG A 49 -7.55 -13.38 -2.37
N THR A 50 -8.04 -12.47 -3.20
CA THR A 50 -9.33 -11.78 -3.02
C THR A 50 -10.22 -12.01 -4.23
N PRO A 51 -10.87 -13.18 -4.35
CA PRO A 51 -11.66 -13.54 -5.54
C PRO A 51 -12.78 -12.54 -5.86
N ALA A 52 -13.29 -11.82 -4.87
CA ALA A 52 -14.32 -10.78 -5.06
C ALA A 52 -13.86 -9.65 -6.00
N LEU A 53 -12.56 -9.40 -6.13
CA LEU A 53 -12.00 -8.44 -7.09
C LEU A 53 -12.17 -8.89 -8.55
N LEU A 54 -12.26 -10.20 -8.78
CA LEU A 54 -12.48 -10.77 -10.13
C LEU A 54 -13.91 -10.56 -10.65
N GLU A 55 -14.82 -10.13 -9.78
CA GLU A 55 -16.20 -9.79 -10.14
C GLU A 55 -16.35 -8.30 -10.50
N CYS A 56 -15.30 -7.51 -10.30
CA CYS A 56 -15.27 -6.10 -10.63
C CYS A 56 -14.94 -5.86 -12.11
N ALA A 57 -15.31 -4.67 -12.61
CA ALA A 57 -14.92 -4.24 -13.94
C ALA A 57 -13.38 -4.19 -14.05
N PRO A 58 -12.77 -4.93 -15.00
CA PRO A 58 -11.30 -5.06 -15.09
C PRO A 58 -10.58 -3.71 -15.25
N GLU A 59 -11.21 -2.76 -15.92
CA GLU A 59 -10.66 -1.42 -16.16
C GLU A 59 -10.50 -0.65 -14.85
N THR A 60 -11.46 -0.78 -13.94
CA THR A 60 -11.38 -0.12 -12.63
C THR A 60 -10.31 -0.74 -11.74
N LEU A 61 -10.07 -2.04 -11.90
CA LEU A 61 -9.01 -2.75 -11.20
C LEU A 61 -7.63 -2.27 -11.67
N VAL A 62 -7.41 -2.17 -12.98
CA VAL A 62 -6.16 -1.64 -13.54
C VAL A 62 -5.97 -0.17 -13.16
N ALA A 63 -7.03 0.64 -13.24
CA ALA A 63 -6.99 2.04 -12.84
C ALA A 63 -6.58 2.21 -11.36
N ALA A 64 -7.11 1.39 -10.47
CA ALA A 64 -6.72 1.40 -9.07
C ALA A 64 -5.25 1.00 -8.85
N ILE A 65 -4.73 0.07 -9.65
CA ILE A 65 -3.31 -0.33 -9.59
C ILE A 65 -2.40 0.79 -10.12
N VAL A 66 -2.78 1.46 -11.22
CA VAL A 66 -2.04 2.61 -11.75
C VAL A 66 -2.01 3.75 -10.73
N GLU A 67 -3.14 4.05 -10.09
CA GLU A 67 -3.22 5.08 -9.05
C GLU A 67 -2.34 4.71 -7.84
N ALA A 68 -2.41 3.46 -7.35
CA ALA A 68 -1.53 2.99 -6.28
C ALA A 68 -0.05 3.11 -6.67
N SER A 69 0.28 2.84 -7.95
CA SER A 69 1.62 2.99 -8.50
C SER A 69 2.08 4.45 -8.46
N SER A 70 1.22 5.40 -8.87
CA SER A 70 1.54 6.83 -8.85
C SER A 70 1.78 7.35 -7.43
N LEU A 71 1.04 6.83 -6.46
CA LEU A 71 1.26 7.12 -5.04
C LEU A 71 2.48 6.38 -4.47
N GLY A 72 3.01 5.38 -5.18
CA GLY A 72 4.06 4.50 -4.69
C GLY A 72 3.64 3.69 -3.47
N LEU A 73 2.39 3.24 -3.43
CA LEU A 73 1.83 2.40 -2.36
C LEU A 73 1.71 0.96 -2.85
N GLU A 74 2.27 0.02 -2.11
CA GLU A 74 2.11 -1.41 -2.41
C GLU A 74 0.76 -1.93 -1.91
N ILE A 75 0.12 -2.73 -2.77
CA ILE A 75 -1.20 -3.32 -2.52
C ILE A 75 -1.00 -4.71 -1.90
N ASP A 76 -0.42 -4.77 -0.73
CA ASP A 76 -0.09 -6.04 -0.06
C ASP A 76 -0.62 -6.12 1.38
N SER A 77 -0.27 -7.24 2.05
CA SER A 77 -0.66 -7.49 3.44
C SER A 77 0.01 -6.56 4.47
N ARG A 78 0.99 -5.73 4.06
CA ARG A 78 1.65 -4.76 4.95
C ARG A 78 0.74 -3.58 5.30
N GLY A 79 -0.34 -3.39 4.54
CA GLY A 79 -1.38 -2.42 4.85
C GLY A 79 -1.07 -1.00 4.38
N GLN A 80 -0.26 -0.83 3.33
CA GLN A 80 -0.07 0.48 2.71
C GLN A 80 -1.28 0.91 1.90
N ALA A 81 -1.87 -0.01 1.13
CA ALA A 81 -3.10 0.21 0.39
C ALA A 81 -3.89 -1.09 0.21
N TYR A 82 -5.18 -0.95 0.00
CA TYR A 82 -6.11 -2.05 -0.20
C TYR A 82 -6.94 -1.82 -1.46
N LEU A 83 -7.26 -2.92 -2.17
CA LEU A 83 -8.26 -2.93 -3.23
C LEU A 83 -9.56 -3.50 -2.66
N VAL A 84 -10.64 -2.73 -2.76
CA VAL A 84 -11.94 -3.09 -2.17
C VAL A 84 -13.02 -3.07 -3.25
N PRO A 85 -13.80 -4.17 -3.43
CA PRO A 85 -14.96 -4.16 -4.31
C PRO A 85 -16.01 -3.17 -3.83
N PHE A 86 -16.52 -2.37 -4.75
CA PHE A 86 -17.52 -1.35 -4.50
C PHE A 86 -18.65 -1.44 -5.52
N TYR A 87 -19.90 -1.49 -5.08
CA TYR A 87 -21.03 -1.46 -5.99
C TYR A 87 -21.38 -0.03 -6.39
N ASN A 88 -21.17 0.28 -7.65
CA ASN A 88 -21.47 1.58 -8.24
C ASN A 88 -22.93 1.61 -8.72
N LYS A 89 -23.77 2.34 -7.98
CA LYS A 89 -25.22 2.44 -8.30
C LYS A 89 -25.50 3.15 -9.62
N LYS A 90 -24.55 3.98 -10.13
CA LYS A 90 -24.75 4.74 -11.38
C LYS A 90 -24.56 3.84 -12.61
N THR A 91 -23.58 2.95 -12.57
CA THR A 91 -23.25 2.05 -13.68
C THR A 91 -23.91 0.68 -13.53
N GLY A 92 -24.37 0.33 -12.33
CA GLY A 92 -24.90 -1.01 -12.01
C GLY A 92 -23.82 -2.10 -11.94
N THR A 93 -22.54 -1.71 -11.91
CA THR A 93 -21.37 -2.61 -11.90
C THR A 93 -20.68 -2.63 -10.54
N LYS A 94 -19.88 -3.68 -10.32
CA LYS A 94 -18.90 -3.68 -9.23
C LYS A 94 -17.61 -3.05 -9.77
N ASP A 95 -17.19 -1.97 -9.13
CA ASP A 95 -15.94 -1.28 -9.42
C ASP A 95 -14.92 -1.59 -8.31
N VAL A 96 -13.67 -1.26 -8.53
CA VAL A 96 -12.62 -1.35 -7.50
C VAL A 96 -12.37 0.03 -6.92
N GLN A 97 -12.30 0.11 -5.58
CA GLN A 97 -11.82 1.27 -4.86
C GLN A 97 -10.42 1.02 -4.32
N LEU A 98 -9.56 2.01 -4.43
CA LEU A 98 -8.26 2.07 -3.77
C LEU A 98 -8.44 2.72 -2.40
N ILE A 99 -8.09 2.02 -1.34
CA ILE A 99 -8.17 2.52 0.04
C ILE A 99 -6.75 2.61 0.62
N PRO A 100 -6.15 3.80 0.68
CA PRO A 100 -4.91 3.99 1.40
C PRO A 100 -5.06 3.61 2.88
N GLY A 101 -4.14 2.76 3.36
CA GLY A 101 -4.07 2.41 4.77
C GLY A 101 -3.33 3.50 5.57
N TYR A 102 -3.49 3.51 6.90
CA TYR A 102 -2.77 4.50 7.73
C TYR A 102 -1.24 4.35 7.63
N LYS A 103 -0.75 3.12 7.42
CA LYS A 103 0.68 2.85 7.16
C LYS A 103 1.14 3.46 5.84
N GLY A 104 0.28 3.45 4.82
CA GLY A 104 0.55 4.13 3.55
C GLY A 104 0.60 5.65 3.71
N LEU A 105 -0.34 6.24 4.44
CA LEU A 105 -0.31 7.67 4.73
C LEU A 105 0.93 8.08 5.54
N ALA A 106 1.33 7.28 6.52
CA ALA A 106 2.56 7.52 7.29
C ALA A 106 3.81 7.41 6.41
N ASP A 107 3.88 6.42 5.52
CA ASP A 107 4.99 6.25 4.57
C ASP A 107 5.08 7.43 3.59
N LEU A 108 3.95 7.89 3.05
CA LEU A 108 3.89 9.09 2.21
C LEU A 108 4.38 10.34 2.96
N ALA A 109 4.00 10.49 4.24
CA ALA A 109 4.47 11.58 5.08
C ALA A 109 5.99 11.52 5.28
N HIS A 110 6.56 10.35 5.55
CA HIS A 110 8.01 10.15 5.65
C HIS A 110 8.73 10.51 4.34
N ARG A 111 8.18 10.06 3.20
CA ARG A 111 8.76 10.34 1.87
C ARG A 111 8.74 11.82 1.48
N SER A 112 7.91 12.64 2.11
CA SER A 112 7.94 14.11 1.92
C SER A 112 9.29 14.75 2.28
N GLY A 113 10.12 14.03 3.03
CA GLY A 113 11.42 14.49 3.49
C GLY A 113 11.38 15.46 4.68
N ARG A 114 10.20 15.94 5.08
CA ARG A 114 10.01 16.89 6.19
C ARG A 114 9.68 16.21 7.51
N VAL A 115 9.04 15.05 7.46
CA VAL A 115 8.56 14.32 8.63
C VAL A 115 9.56 13.24 9.03
N ALA A 116 9.92 13.21 10.31
CA ALA A 116 10.81 12.20 10.91
C ALA A 116 10.02 10.98 11.40
N SER A 117 8.81 11.17 11.96
CA SER A 117 7.93 10.08 12.37
C SER A 117 6.47 10.50 12.41
N VAL A 118 5.56 9.55 12.14
CA VAL A 118 4.12 9.69 12.34
C VAL A 118 3.62 8.47 13.09
N PHE A 119 2.87 8.70 14.16
CA PHE A 119 2.20 7.64 14.90
C PHE A 119 0.87 8.13 15.49
N ALA A 120 0.01 7.21 15.85
CA ALA A 120 -1.23 7.50 16.55
C ALA A 120 -1.46 6.46 17.64
N GLU A 121 -2.07 6.93 18.76
CA GLU A 121 -2.42 6.07 19.88
C GLU A 121 -3.82 6.39 20.39
N VAL A 122 -4.52 5.35 20.82
CA VAL A 122 -5.82 5.45 21.46
C VAL A 122 -5.65 5.69 22.94
N VAL A 123 -6.44 6.61 23.48
CA VAL A 123 -6.52 6.93 24.90
C VAL A 123 -7.78 6.30 25.46
N CYS A 124 -7.62 5.52 26.52
CA CYS A 124 -8.71 4.86 27.24
C CYS A 124 -9.10 5.60 28.53
N GLU A 125 -10.20 5.17 29.14
CA GLU A 125 -10.79 5.84 30.30
C GLU A 125 -9.83 5.98 31.47
N ASN A 126 -9.07 4.95 31.78
CA ASN A 126 -8.17 4.89 32.93
C ASN A 126 -6.74 5.37 32.62
N ASP A 127 -6.43 5.65 31.36
CA ASP A 127 -5.13 6.20 30.97
C ASP A 127 -4.94 7.62 31.55
N LYS A 128 -3.74 7.92 32.02
CA LYS A 128 -3.36 9.30 32.37
C LYS A 128 -3.05 10.06 31.09
N PHE A 129 -3.93 10.96 30.71
CA PHE A 129 -3.82 11.74 29.50
C PHE A 129 -4.08 13.21 29.73
N ARG A 130 -3.12 14.05 29.34
CA ARG A 130 -3.19 15.51 29.42
C ARG A 130 -2.69 16.10 28.11
N PHE A 131 -3.31 17.14 27.63
CA PHE A 131 -2.83 17.92 26.51
C PHE A 131 -3.28 19.36 26.63
N SER A 132 -2.51 20.28 26.02
CA SER A 132 -2.89 21.67 25.82
C SER A 132 -2.67 22.03 24.35
N LEU A 133 -3.52 22.90 23.85
CA LEU A 133 -3.41 23.51 22.53
C LEU A 133 -3.07 24.99 22.70
N GLY A 134 -2.51 25.60 21.70
CA GLY A 134 -2.13 27.01 21.70
C GLY A 134 -0.74 27.21 21.12
N LEU A 135 -0.06 28.26 21.55
CA LEU A 135 1.29 28.58 21.04
C LEU A 135 2.35 27.59 21.52
N GLU A 136 2.18 27.04 22.72
CA GLU A 136 3.07 26.01 23.29
C GLU A 136 2.26 24.73 23.55
N PRO A 137 2.01 23.93 22.51
CA PRO A 137 1.19 22.74 22.65
C PRO A 137 1.94 21.64 23.40
N THR A 138 1.25 20.96 24.33
CA THR A 138 1.79 19.83 25.10
C THR A 138 0.91 18.61 24.97
N LEU A 139 1.51 17.42 25.02
CA LEU A 139 0.80 16.16 25.02
C LEU A 139 1.55 15.14 25.87
N GLU A 140 0.86 14.58 26.85
CA GLU A 140 1.37 13.56 27.76
C GLU A 140 0.38 12.40 27.83
N HIS A 141 0.86 11.18 27.64
CA HIS A 141 0.05 9.98 27.69
C HIS A 141 0.81 8.86 28.42
N THR A 142 0.21 8.34 29.49
CA THR A 142 0.69 7.15 30.21
C THR A 142 -0.45 6.16 30.26
N PRO A 143 -0.40 5.07 29.46
CA PRO A 143 -1.41 4.02 29.46
C PRO A 143 -1.46 3.28 30.80
N ASP A 144 -2.66 2.93 31.28
CA ASP A 144 -2.85 1.95 32.32
C ASP A 144 -2.81 0.55 31.69
N LEU A 145 -1.69 -0.16 31.86
CA LEU A 145 -1.48 -1.45 31.18
C LEU A 145 -2.36 -2.58 31.76
N ASP A 146 -2.81 -2.44 33.00
CA ASP A 146 -3.58 -3.50 33.67
C ASP A 146 -5.08 -3.39 33.40
N ASN A 147 -5.61 -2.16 33.32
CA ASN A 147 -7.03 -1.92 33.14
C ASN A 147 -7.29 -0.61 32.38
N ARG A 148 -7.16 -0.63 31.06
CA ARG A 148 -7.32 0.58 30.23
C ARG A 148 -8.75 1.12 30.17
N GLY A 149 -9.77 0.25 30.27
CA GLY A 149 -11.17 0.64 30.07
C GLY A 149 -11.52 0.87 28.58
N ASN A 150 -12.63 1.60 28.34
CA ASN A 150 -13.10 1.89 26.98
C ASN A 150 -12.30 3.03 26.33
N MET A 151 -12.27 3.04 24.99
CA MET A 151 -11.69 4.13 24.22
C MET A 151 -12.47 5.43 24.41
N ARG A 152 -11.80 6.53 24.76
CA ARG A 152 -12.39 7.86 24.95
C ARG A 152 -11.85 8.94 24.04
N ALA A 153 -10.61 8.78 23.56
CA ALA A 153 -9.98 9.70 22.61
C ALA A 153 -8.92 8.98 21.79
N VAL A 154 -8.45 9.60 20.74
CA VAL A 154 -7.30 9.20 19.94
C VAL A 154 -6.49 10.43 19.60
N TYR A 155 -5.18 10.29 19.51
CA TYR A 155 -4.32 11.34 19.03
C TYR A 155 -3.36 10.82 17.97
N ALA A 156 -2.91 11.71 17.09
CA ALA A 156 -1.84 11.43 16.15
C ALA A 156 -0.78 12.52 16.28
N VAL A 157 0.49 12.13 16.18
CA VAL A 157 1.66 13.00 16.28
C VAL A 157 2.53 12.85 15.05
N ALA A 158 2.96 13.96 14.49
CA ALA A 158 4.04 14.02 13.52
C ALA A 158 5.23 14.77 14.15
N ARG A 159 6.39 14.13 14.16
CA ARG A 159 7.65 14.77 14.51
C ARG A 159 8.31 15.24 13.23
N MET A 160 8.57 16.53 13.13
CA MET A 160 9.25 17.11 11.99
C MET A 160 10.77 16.95 12.13
N LYS A 161 11.50 17.00 11.01
CA LYS A 161 12.97 16.86 11.04
C LYS A 161 13.70 18.06 11.66
N ASP A 162 13.06 19.22 11.72
CA ASP A 162 13.53 20.41 12.43
C ASP A 162 13.38 20.33 13.96
N GLY A 163 12.76 19.24 14.45
CA GLY A 163 12.56 18.96 15.87
C GLY A 163 11.18 19.36 16.40
N GLU A 164 10.38 20.10 15.64
CA GLU A 164 9.02 20.45 16.04
C GLU A 164 8.09 19.22 15.99
N ALA A 165 7.10 19.21 16.88
CA ALA A 165 6.05 18.20 16.87
C ALA A 165 4.69 18.87 16.61
N GLN A 166 3.93 18.30 15.69
CA GLN A 166 2.54 18.67 15.47
C GLN A 166 1.65 17.51 15.83
N PHE A 167 0.53 17.78 16.48
CA PHE A 167 -0.41 16.73 16.84
C PHE A 167 -1.86 17.17 16.72
N VAL A 168 -2.73 16.19 16.63
CA VAL A 168 -4.18 16.35 16.73
C VAL A 168 -4.73 15.42 17.80
N VAL A 169 -5.76 15.85 18.49
CA VAL A 169 -6.51 15.02 19.43
C VAL A 169 -7.97 15.01 18.98
N MET A 170 -8.58 13.84 18.96
CA MET A 170 -9.98 13.65 18.61
C MET A 170 -10.68 12.88 19.74
N GLY A 171 -11.77 13.45 20.24
CA GLY A 171 -12.61 12.78 21.21
C GLY A 171 -13.52 11.73 20.57
N LYS A 172 -14.11 10.86 21.40
CA LYS A 172 -15.05 9.82 20.97
C LYS A 172 -16.17 10.39 20.08
N SER A 173 -16.72 11.56 20.45
CA SER A 173 -17.79 12.22 19.68
C SER A 173 -17.36 12.60 18.25
N ASP A 174 -16.09 12.97 18.05
CA ASP A 174 -15.56 13.30 16.74
C ASP A 174 -15.39 12.05 15.88
N ILE A 175 -14.90 10.98 16.48
CA ILE A 175 -14.77 9.69 15.80
C ILE A 175 -16.15 9.12 15.44
N GLU A 176 -17.14 9.22 16.32
CA GLU A 176 -18.50 8.78 16.01
C GLU A 176 -19.13 9.53 14.85
N LYS A 177 -18.85 10.85 14.70
CA LYS A 177 -19.29 11.61 13.52
C LYS A 177 -18.68 11.06 12.23
N VAL A 178 -17.36 10.76 12.26
CA VAL A 178 -16.67 10.18 11.11
C VAL A 178 -17.19 8.77 10.80
N LYS A 179 -17.37 7.94 11.82
CA LYS A 179 -17.94 6.58 11.69
C LYS A 179 -19.33 6.63 11.06
N LYS A 180 -20.21 7.53 11.52
CA LYS A 180 -21.57 7.70 10.96
C LYS A 180 -21.57 8.17 9.50
N ALA A 181 -20.58 8.96 9.09
CA ALA A 181 -20.43 9.40 7.70
C ALA A 181 -19.89 8.29 6.78
N SER A 182 -19.25 7.26 7.34
CA SER A 182 -18.75 6.12 6.58
C SER A 182 -19.89 5.21 6.14
N LYS A 183 -19.86 4.78 4.86
CA LYS A 183 -20.84 3.82 4.32
C LYS A 183 -20.76 2.45 5.01
N ALA A 184 -19.61 2.08 5.54
CA ALA A 184 -19.36 0.81 6.24
C ALA A 184 -19.36 0.97 7.77
N SER A 185 -20.13 1.91 8.32
CA SER A 185 -20.13 2.26 9.75
C SER A 185 -20.45 1.11 10.71
N SER A 186 -21.22 0.11 10.26
CA SER A 186 -21.65 -1.05 11.07
C SER A 186 -21.06 -2.37 10.58
N SER A 187 -20.17 -2.36 9.60
CA SER A 187 -19.57 -3.57 9.01
C SER A 187 -18.12 -3.33 8.63
N GLY A 188 -17.38 -4.42 8.36
CA GLY A 188 -15.99 -4.35 7.93
C GLY A 188 -15.08 -3.68 8.97
N PRO A 189 -14.08 -2.86 8.55
CA PRO A 189 -13.04 -2.38 9.45
C PRO A 189 -13.52 -1.60 10.68
N TRP A 190 -14.65 -0.90 10.60
CA TRP A 190 -15.24 -0.21 11.74
C TRP A 190 -15.83 -1.15 12.80
N ALA A 191 -16.24 -2.35 12.40
CA ALA A 191 -16.73 -3.37 13.32
C ALA A 191 -15.61 -4.29 13.82
N ASP A 192 -14.70 -4.69 12.90
CA ASP A 192 -13.70 -5.72 13.18
C ASP A 192 -12.40 -5.15 13.78
N TRP A 193 -12.07 -3.89 13.46
CA TRP A 193 -10.79 -3.23 13.78
C TRP A 193 -11.01 -1.78 14.19
N GLU A 194 -11.90 -1.55 15.14
CA GLU A 194 -12.33 -0.20 15.55
C GLU A 194 -11.15 0.66 16.00
N GLU A 195 -10.23 0.13 16.82
CA GLU A 195 -9.04 0.85 17.28
C GLU A 195 -8.16 1.33 16.12
N GLU A 196 -7.92 0.48 15.13
CA GLU A 196 -7.14 0.84 13.95
C GLU A 196 -7.83 1.92 13.10
N MET A 197 -9.17 1.91 13.05
CA MET A 197 -9.94 2.95 12.38
C MET A 197 -9.88 4.29 13.11
N TRP A 198 -9.83 4.29 14.44
CA TRP A 198 -9.58 5.50 15.23
C TRP A 198 -8.20 6.08 14.91
N LYS A 199 -7.15 5.25 14.94
CA LYS A 199 -5.77 5.65 14.58
C LYS A 199 -5.68 6.17 13.15
N LYS A 200 -6.29 5.47 12.19
CA LYS A 200 -6.38 5.91 10.78
C LYS A 200 -7.01 7.29 10.67
N THR A 201 -8.12 7.52 11.36
CA THR A 201 -8.87 8.77 11.32
C THR A 201 -8.03 9.94 11.86
N ALA A 202 -7.32 9.73 12.97
CA ALA A 202 -6.45 10.73 13.57
C ALA A 202 -5.25 11.06 12.67
N ILE A 203 -4.59 10.05 12.09
CA ILE A 203 -3.47 10.23 11.14
C ILE A 203 -3.94 11.00 9.90
N ARG A 204 -5.08 10.63 9.30
CA ARG A 204 -5.66 11.33 8.15
C ARG A 204 -5.92 12.81 8.47
N ARG A 205 -6.49 13.10 9.64
CA ARG A 205 -6.74 14.48 10.09
C ARG A 205 -5.44 15.26 10.29
N LEU A 206 -4.44 14.66 10.91
CA LEU A 206 -3.11 15.26 11.08
C LEU A 206 -2.47 15.58 9.75
N CYS A 207 -2.46 14.61 8.82
CA CYS A 207 -1.86 14.77 7.50
C CYS A 207 -2.46 15.92 6.68
N LYS A 208 -3.73 16.31 6.89
CA LYS A 208 -4.32 17.47 6.24
C LYS A 208 -3.70 18.80 6.66
N MET A 209 -3.06 18.85 7.82
CA MET A 209 -2.47 20.08 8.38
C MET A 209 -0.97 20.17 8.15
N LEU A 210 -0.33 19.05 7.81
CA LEU A 210 1.11 19.03 7.56
C LEU A 210 1.45 19.60 6.17
N PRO A 211 2.62 20.25 6.00
CA PRO A 211 3.11 20.71 4.71
C PRO A 211 3.66 19.54 3.88
N LEU A 212 2.75 18.75 3.33
CA LEU A 212 3.05 17.49 2.66
C LEU A 212 3.00 17.58 1.13
N SER A 213 3.53 16.55 0.48
CA SER A 213 3.58 16.44 -0.97
C SER A 213 2.17 16.27 -1.60
N PRO A 214 2.01 16.59 -2.90
CA PRO A 214 0.74 16.37 -3.62
C PRO A 214 0.24 14.94 -3.55
N GLU A 215 1.13 13.96 -3.51
CA GLU A 215 0.77 12.53 -3.47
C GLU A 215 0.00 12.18 -2.20
N ILE A 216 0.38 12.71 -1.04
CA ILE A 216 -0.37 12.43 0.19
C ILE A 216 -1.72 13.15 0.20
N GLN A 217 -1.81 14.35 -0.37
CA GLN A 217 -3.09 15.04 -0.51
C GLN A 217 -4.03 14.25 -1.42
N ARG A 218 -3.51 13.68 -2.51
CA ARG A 218 -4.25 12.80 -3.42
C ARG A 218 -4.69 11.52 -2.70
N ALA A 219 -3.81 10.87 -1.94
CA ALA A 219 -4.15 9.67 -1.16
C ALA A 219 -5.27 9.94 -0.14
N ILE A 220 -5.23 11.09 0.55
CA ILE A 220 -6.29 11.50 1.49
C ILE A 220 -7.62 11.71 0.77
N ALA A 221 -7.62 12.39 -0.37
CA ALA A 221 -8.84 12.62 -1.15
C ALA A 221 -9.48 11.31 -1.64
N ILE A 222 -8.66 10.37 -2.12
CA ILE A 222 -9.09 9.03 -2.53
C ILE A 222 -9.69 8.26 -1.35
N ASP A 223 -9.06 8.30 -0.18
CA ASP A 223 -9.55 7.64 1.03
C ASP A 223 -10.89 8.23 1.49
N GLU A 224 -11.08 9.54 1.42
CA GLU A 224 -12.34 10.20 1.78
C GLU A 224 -13.50 9.82 0.86
N LEU A 225 -13.25 9.75 -0.45
CA LEU A 225 -14.23 9.28 -1.41
C LEU A 225 -14.61 7.82 -1.13
N GLY A 226 -13.63 6.97 -0.81
CA GLY A 226 -13.86 5.58 -0.44
C GLY A 226 -14.71 5.43 0.81
N ASP A 227 -14.38 6.16 1.88
CA ASP A 227 -15.15 6.18 3.14
C ASP A 227 -16.61 6.65 2.92
N ALA A 228 -16.81 7.66 2.09
CA ALA A 228 -18.13 8.16 1.72
C ALA A 228 -18.91 7.20 0.80
N GLY A 229 -18.26 6.16 0.29
CA GLY A 229 -18.83 5.24 -0.70
C GLY A 229 -19.16 5.95 -2.02
N LEU A 230 -18.33 6.89 -2.41
CA LEU A 230 -18.43 7.63 -3.67
C LEU A 230 -17.44 7.07 -4.70
N PRO A 231 -17.75 7.14 -6.01
CA PRO A 231 -16.80 6.80 -7.06
C PRO A 231 -15.53 7.65 -6.96
N GLN A 232 -14.37 7.02 -7.03
CA GLN A 232 -13.08 7.70 -6.88
C GLN A 232 -12.56 8.35 -8.18
N GLY A 233 -13.23 8.09 -9.32
CA GLY A 233 -12.82 8.61 -10.62
C GLY A 233 -11.42 8.14 -11.06
N LEU A 234 -11.01 6.96 -10.59
CA LEU A 234 -9.73 6.37 -10.97
C LEU A 234 -9.73 6.04 -12.48
N GLY A 235 -8.68 6.39 -13.19
CA GLY A 235 -8.52 6.04 -14.59
C GLY A 235 -9.41 6.81 -15.57
N ALA A 236 -9.93 7.98 -15.20
CA ALA A 236 -10.65 8.86 -16.14
C ALA A 236 -9.77 9.37 -17.30
N GLU A 237 -8.47 9.24 -17.21
CA GLU A 237 -7.52 9.46 -18.30
C GLU A 237 -7.24 8.14 -19.01
N VAL A 238 -7.99 7.91 -20.07
CA VAL A 238 -7.75 7.01 -21.21
C VAL A 238 -6.81 5.82 -20.95
N ILE A 239 -7.42 4.68 -20.63
CA ILE A 239 -6.76 3.39 -20.85
C ILE A 239 -6.86 3.11 -22.36
N ASP A 240 -5.96 3.65 -23.16
CA ASP A 240 -5.75 3.17 -24.51
C ASP A 240 -5.25 1.72 -24.43
N ILE A 241 -6.03 0.80 -24.95
CA ILE A 241 -5.65 -0.62 -25.05
C ILE A 241 -4.92 -0.80 -26.40
N PRO A 242 -3.57 -0.67 -26.45
CA PRO A 242 -2.86 -0.98 -27.68
C PRO A 242 -2.81 -2.50 -27.85
N THR A 243 -3.32 -2.98 -28.96
CA THR A 243 -3.40 -4.41 -29.32
C THR A 243 -2.03 -5.06 -29.59
N SER A 244 -0.91 -4.33 -29.49
CA SER A 244 0.44 -4.89 -29.63
C SER A 244 1.49 -4.04 -28.92
N THR A 245 2.15 -4.58 -27.87
CA THR A 245 3.17 -3.85 -27.13
C THR A 245 4.45 -4.67 -26.92
N PRO A 246 5.65 -4.10 -27.22
CA PRO A 246 6.95 -4.77 -27.02
C PRO A 246 7.32 -5.05 -25.54
N GLY A 247 6.59 -4.46 -24.57
CA GLY A 247 6.81 -4.70 -23.13
C GLY A 247 6.21 -5.99 -22.59
N ALA A 248 5.32 -6.66 -23.37
CA ALA A 248 4.68 -7.90 -22.96
C ALA A 248 5.67 -9.06 -22.75
N ALA A 249 6.73 -9.10 -23.55
CA ALA A 249 7.77 -10.13 -23.45
C ALA A 249 8.57 -10.03 -22.15
N GLY A 250 8.91 -8.80 -21.72
CA GLY A 250 9.66 -8.57 -20.47
C GLY A 250 8.85 -8.90 -19.21
N LEU A 251 7.56 -8.54 -19.19
CA LEU A 251 6.70 -8.86 -18.03
C LEU A 251 6.37 -10.36 -17.98
N ASN A 252 6.11 -11.00 -19.13
CA ASN A 252 5.90 -12.45 -19.18
C ASN A 252 7.15 -13.22 -18.74
N ALA A 253 8.35 -12.78 -19.13
CA ALA A 253 9.60 -13.33 -18.65
C ALA A 253 9.77 -13.15 -17.13
N ALA A 254 9.57 -11.94 -16.63
CA ALA A 254 9.70 -11.65 -15.17
C ALA A 254 8.65 -12.38 -14.31
N LEU A 255 7.46 -12.64 -14.85
CA LEU A 255 6.42 -13.41 -14.16
C LEU A 255 6.59 -14.93 -14.31
N ALA A 256 7.26 -15.39 -15.39
CA ALA A 256 7.59 -16.80 -15.61
C ALA A 256 8.78 -17.25 -14.74
N ASP A 257 9.78 -16.39 -14.54
CA ASP A 257 10.97 -16.68 -13.73
C ASP A 257 10.63 -16.99 -12.25
N ASP A 258 9.52 -16.47 -11.73
CA ASP A 258 9.08 -16.72 -10.34
C ASP A 258 8.38 -18.09 -10.17
N VAL A 259 7.96 -18.72 -11.25
CA VAL A 259 7.37 -20.08 -11.23
C VAL A 259 8.47 -21.15 -11.31
N THR A 260 9.65 -20.80 -11.79
CA THR A 260 10.79 -21.70 -12.01
C THR A 260 12.00 -21.42 -11.14
N ALA A 261 11.91 -20.51 -10.17
CA ALA A 261 12.95 -20.28 -9.17
C ALA A 261 13.06 -21.42 -8.13
N GLU A 262 12.82 -22.65 -8.52
CA GLU A 262 13.52 -23.79 -8.00
C GLU A 262 14.96 -23.68 -8.50
N ARG A 263 15.88 -23.61 -7.56
CA ARG A 263 17.32 -23.47 -7.72
C ARG A 263 17.78 -24.41 -8.83
N ASP A 264 18.07 -23.88 -10.02
CA ASP A 264 18.78 -24.64 -11.04
C ASP A 264 20.25 -24.78 -10.59
N PRO A 265 20.70 -25.99 -10.19
CA PRO A 265 22.06 -26.22 -9.76
C PRO A 265 23.08 -26.11 -10.89
N GLY A 266 22.62 -25.89 -12.14
CA GLY A 266 23.45 -25.81 -13.32
C GLY A 266 23.76 -24.38 -13.82
N ARG A 267 23.20 -23.32 -13.18
CA ARG A 267 23.49 -21.95 -13.61
C ARG A 267 24.93 -21.59 -13.27
N THR A 268 25.78 -21.41 -14.27
CA THR A 268 27.12 -20.87 -14.14
C THR A 268 27.13 -19.36 -14.39
N VAL A 269 27.97 -18.64 -13.68
CA VAL A 269 28.26 -17.21 -13.89
C VAL A 269 29.76 -17.04 -14.08
N VAL A 270 30.15 -16.07 -14.90
CA VAL A 270 31.57 -15.79 -15.15
C VAL A 270 32.10 -14.95 -13.99
N CYS A 271 33.14 -15.44 -13.33
CA CYS A 271 33.81 -14.72 -12.24
C CYS A 271 34.52 -13.47 -12.80
N PRO A 272 34.23 -12.27 -12.31
CA PRO A 272 34.83 -11.03 -12.81
C PRO A 272 36.34 -10.93 -12.53
N ASN A 273 36.87 -11.68 -11.54
CA ASN A 273 38.28 -11.61 -11.17
C ASN A 273 39.18 -12.55 -11.95
N ASN A 274 38.67 -13.68 -12.45
CA ASN A 274 39.49 -14.67 -13.18
C ASN A 274 38.90 -15.19 -14.50
N GLY A 275 37.71 -14.71 -14.88
CA GLY A 275 37.05 -15.07 -16.15
C GLY A 275 36.55 -16.51 -16.24
N GLN A 276 36.56 -17.29 -15.14
CA GLN A 276 36.10 -18.69 -15.12
C GLN A 276 34.59 -18.75 -14.87
N GLU A 277 33.94 -19.71 -15.51
CA GLU A 277 32.55 -20.04 -15.19
C GLU A 277 32.46 -20.77 -13.85
N VAL A 278 31.72 -20.24 -12.89
CA VAL A 278 31.53 -20.79 -11.57
C VAL A 278 30.06 -20.93 -11.24
N SER A 279 29.67 -21.99 -10.56
CA SER A 279 28.33 -22.13 -10.00
C SER A 279 28.25 -21.30 -8.71
N PRO A 280 27.28 -20.36 -8.59
CA PRO A 280 27.12 -19.56 -7.36
C PRO A 280 26.87 -20.40 -6.09
N ALA A 281 26.37 -21.64 -6.28
CA ALA A 281 26.08 -22.55 -5.17
C ALA A 281 27.32 -23.30 -4.68
N ILE A 282 28.33 -23.53 -5.53
CA ILE A 282 29.44 -24.47 -5.23
C ILE A 282 30.81 -23.81 -5.45
N GLY A 283 30.98 -22.99 -6.48
CA GLY A 283 32.30 -22.53 -6.97
C GLY A 283 32.98 -21.42 -6.18
N CYS A 284 32.25 -20.61 -5.43
CA CYS A 284 32.81 -19.43 -4.73
C CYS A 284 33.21 -19.68 -3.28
N ALA A 285 33.13 -20.90 -2.78
CA ALA A 285 33.44 -21.21 -1.38
C ALA A 285 34.94 -21.00 -1.03
N ALA A 286 35.82 -21.04 -2.02
CA ALA A 286 37.28 -20.92 -1.86
C ALA A 286 37.84 -19.54 -2.31
N CYS A 287 37.01 -18.59 -2.68
CA CYS A 287 37.45 -17.26 -3.15
C CYS A 287 37.87 -16.38 -1.97
N LYS A 288 39.07 -15.77 -2.06
CA LYS A 288 39.60 -14.85 -1.04
C LYS A 288 38.82 -13.50 -1.01
N ASP A 289 38.21 -13.11 -2.11
CA ASP A 289 37.51 -11.81 -2.28
C ASP A 289 36.00 -11.96 -2.16
N ARG A 290 35.52 -12.94 -1.39
CA ARG A 290 34.09 -13.27 -1.26
C ARG A 290 33.23 -12.13 -0.73
N GLN A 291 33.79 -11.26 0.13
CA GLN A 291 33.02 -10.17 0.77
C GLN A 291 32.72 -9.02 -0.19
N ASP A 292 33.53 -8.82 -1.23
CA ASP A 292 33.38 -7.71 -2.19
C ASP A 292 32.96 -8.19 -3.59
N CYS A 293 32.47 -9.44 -3.72
CA CYS A 293 32.12 -10.00 -5.01
C CYS A 293 30.75 -9.51 -5.49
N PRO A 294 30.66 -8.78 -6.63
CA PRO A 294 29.40 -8.22 -7.13
C PRO A 294 28.39 -9.27 -7.64
N VAL A 295 28.80 -10.53 -7.73
CA VAL A 295 27.99 -11.64 -8.28
C VAL A 295 27.33 -12.48 -7.19
N LEU A 296 27.76 -12.37 -5.93
CA LEU A 296 27.14 -13.06 -4.80
C LEU A 296 26.14 -12.14 -4.11
N PRO A 297 24.90 -12.59 -3.84
CA PRO A 297 23.99 -11.83 -2.98
C PRO A 297 24.62 -11.73 -1.57
N ILE A 298 24.65 -10.53 -1.02
CA ILE A 298 25.02 -10.27 0.36
C ILE A 298 24.06 -11.08 1.25
N ALA A 299 24.59 -11.94 2.09
CA ALA A 299 23.87 -12.80 3.00
C ALA A 299 23.20 -12.00 4.13
#